data_e0cccca62963dd4f8c66e46aea79a9f3
#
_entry.id   e0cccca62963dd4f8c66e46aea79a9f3
#
_cell.length_a   1.000
_cell.length_b   1.000
_cell.length_c   1.000
_cell.angle_alpha   90.00
_cell.angle_beta   90.00
_cell.angle_gamma   90.00
#
_symmetry.space_group_name_H-M   'P 1'
#
loop_
_entity.id
_entity.type
_entity.pdbx_description
1 polymer ?
#
loop_
_entity_poly.entity_id
_entity_poly.type
_entity_poly.pdbx_seq_one_letter_code
_entity_poly.pdbx_strand_id
1 'polypeptide(L)'
;MKLIKLTIHHFGIILEKRNLDDEVTKEYKKLKKQGYSKQDASPIIAENLKIPKILKKATRNFDGGYVISGMLGHGDAFLMRDPNGIRPAYYFQNDEFVVAASERPAIQTVFNVPFEHVNEVLPGHALIIKKSGKTSMKEILPAEELKACSFERIYFSRGNDAEIYNERKA
;
A
#
# COMPACT_ATOMS: atom_id res chain seq x y z
N MET A 1 8.73 -9.45 -15.58
CA MET A 1 7.96 -9.72 -14.33
C MET A 1 8.61 -8.88 -13.25
N LYS A 2 7.91 -7.82 -12.80
CA LYS A 2 8.44 -6.98 -11.72
C LYS A 2 8.42 -7.76 -10.39
N LEU A 3 9.54 -7.81 -9.69
CA LEU A 3 9.63 -8.41 -8.37
C LEU A 3 9.02 -7.43 -7.35
N ILE A 4 7.99 -7.85 -6.62
CA ILE A 4 7.43 -7.07 -5.51
C ILE A 4 8.04 -7.62 -4.23
N LYS A 5 8.92 -6.83 -3.59
CA LYS A 5 9.49 -7.18 -2.28
C LYS A 5 8.82 -6.34 -1.21
N LEU A 6 7.92 -6.96 -0.44
CA LEU A 6 7.27 -6.36 0.71
C LEU A 6 8.03 -6.78 1.98
N THR A 7 8.63 -5.82 2.66
CA THR A 7 9.17 -6.05 4.00
C THR A 7 8.07 -5.73 5.00
N ILE A 8 7.49 -6.78 5.59
CA ILE A 8 6.37 -6.66 6.52
C ILE A 8 6.91 -6.74 7.94
N HIS A 9 6.78 -5.66 8.72
CA HIS A 9 6.75 -5.76 10.17
C HIS A 9 5.30 -6.03 10.60
N HIS A 10 5.14 -7.14 11.31
CA HIS A 10 3.91 -7.78 11.75
C HIS A 10 2.80 -6.83 12.20
N PHE A 11 1.72 -6.78 11.42
CA PHE A 11 0.33 -6.81 11.88
C PHE A 11 -0.52 -7.28 10.70
N GLY A 12 -0.85 -8.57 10.68
CA GLY A 12 -1.81 -9.12 9.73
C GLY A 12 -3.22 -8.67 10.09
N ILE A 13 -3.63 -7.52 9.55
CA ILE A 13 -5.04 -7.22 9.49
C ILE A 13 -5.56 -8.00 8.29
N ILE A 14 -6.38 -9.00 8.55
CA ILE A 14 -7.25 -9.61 7.55
C ILE A 14 -8.19 -8.48 7.14
N LEU A 15 -7.85 -7.75 6.06
CA LEU A 15 -8.81 -6.92 5.35
C LEU A 15 -10.05 -7.80 5.20
N GLU A 16 -11.17 -7.38 5.79
CA GLU A 16 -12.36 -8.22 5.88
C GLU A 16 -12.58 -8.92 4.55
N LYS A 17 -12.25 -10.20 4.49
CA LYS A 17 -12.45 -11.10 3.36
C LYS A 17 -13.80 -10.82 2.69
N ARG A 18 -14.79 -10.47 3.49
CA ARG A 18 -16.14 -10.10 3.11
C ARG A 18 -16.21 -8.95 2.08
N ASN A 19 -15.43 -7.86 2.24
CA ASN A 19 -15.48 -6.74 1.29
C ASN A 19 -14.90 -7.10 -0.07
N LEU A 20 -13.87 -7.94 -0.10
CA LEU A 20 -13.30 -8.49 -1.34
C LEU A 20 -14.27 -9.47 -1.99
N ASP A 21 -14.80 -10.42 -1.22
CA ASP A 21 -15.74 -11.43 -1.70
C ASP A 21 -17.02 -10.81 -2.25
N ASP A 22 -17.55 -9.75 -1.62
CA ASP A 22 -18.72 -9.01 -2.09
C ASP A 22 -18.47 -8.34 -3.45
N GLU A 23 -17.32 -7.68 -3.64
CA GLU A 23 -17.01 -7.02 -4.91
C GLU A 23 -16.74 -8.05 -6.02
N VAL A 24 -16.02 -9.13 -5.74
CA VAL A 24 -15.80 -10.23 -6.69
C VAL A 24 -17.12 -10.91 -7.07
N THR A 25 -17.97 -11.20 -6.09
CA THR A 25 -19.30 -11.81 -6.33
C THR A 25 -20.18 -10.92 -7.19
N LYS A 26 -20.17 -9.61 -6.92
CA LYS A 26 -20.94 -8.64 -7.70
C LYS A 26 -20.50 -8.59 -9.15
N GLU A 27 -19.21 -8.51 -9.40
CA GLU A 27 -18.67 -8.50 -10.77
C GLU A 27 -18.92 -9.83 -11.48
N TYR A 28 -18.77 -10.96 -10.77
CA TYR A 28 -19.09 -12.29 -11.34
C TYR A 28 -20.55 -12.40 -11.75
N LYS A 29 -21.52 -11.91 -10.93
CA LYS A 29 -22.94 -11.92 -11.28
C LYS A 29 -23.24 -11.13 -12.55
N LYS A 30 -22.52 -10.02 -12.79
CA LYS A 30 -22.66 -9.23 -14.04
C LYS A 30 -22.16 -10.02 -15.25
N LEU A 31 -20.95 -10.57 -15.17
CA LEU A 31 -20.34 -11.33 -16.26
C LEU A 31 -21.13 -12.60 -16.57
N LYS A 32 -21.65 -13.27 -15.55
CA LYS A 32 -22.53 -14.44 -15.74
C LYS A 32 -23.81 -14.09 -16.54
N LYS A 33 -24.42 -12.92 -16.30
CA LYS A 33 -25.57 -12.45 -17.10
C LYS A 33 -25.20 -12.17 -18.56
N GLN A 34 -23.91 -11.92 -18.85
CA GLN A 34 -23.38 -11.72 -20.20
C GLN A 34 -22.92 -13.04 -20.86
N GLY A 35 -23.13 -14.20 -20.19
CA GLY A 35 -22.81 -15.51 -20.72
C GLY A 35 -21.41 -16.05 -20.41
N TYR A 36 -20.62 -15.32 -19.64
CA TYR A 36 -19.26 -15.79 -19.29
C TYR A 36 -19.30 -16.96 -18.31
N SER A 37 -18.46 -17.97 -18.56
CA SER A 37 -18.20 -19.05 -17.61
C SER A 37 -17.41 -18.51 -16.40
N LYS A 38 -17.30 -19.29 -15.32
CA LYS A 38 -16.49 -18.92 -14.16
C LYS A 38 -15.00 -18.80 -14.51
N GLN A 39 -14.51 -19.62 -15.40
CA GLN A 39 -13.11 -19.62 -15.85
C GLN A 39 -12.80 -18.35 -16.65
N ASP A 40 -13.67 -17.96 -17.56
CA ASP A 40 -13.50 -16.78 -18.41
C ASP A 40 -13.72 -15.47 -17.63
N ALA A 41 -14.63 -15.48 -16.64
CA ALA A 41 -14.90 -14.31 -15.82
C ALA A 41 -13.75 -13.98 -14.85
N SER A 42 -13.02 -14.97 -14.34
CA SER A 42 -11.98 -14.77 -13.33
C SER A 42 -10.87 -13.81 -13.74
N PRO A 43 -10.23 -13.93 -14.92
CA PRO A 43 -9.20 -12.99 -15.35
C PRO A 43 -9.76 -11.58 -15.58
N ILE A 44 -10.99 -11.47 -16.10
CA ILE A 44 -11.66 -10.17 -16.32
C ILE A 44 -11.91 -9.46 -14.99
N ILE A 45 -12.37 -10.19 -13.97
CA ILE A 45 -12.58 -9.65 -12.63
C ILE A 45 -11.26 -9.20 -12.03
N ALA A 46 -10.21 -10.01 -12.13
CA ALA A 46 -8.88 -9.71 -11.60
C ALA A 46 -8.32 -8.41 -12.20
N GLU A 47 -8.43 -8.21 -13.50
CA GLU A 47 -7.95 -7.02 -14.19
C GLU A 47 -8.72 -5.76 -13.79
N ASN A 48 -10.04 -5.88 -13.64
CA ASN A 48 -10.95 -4.75 -13.37
C ASN A 48 -11.25 -4.52 -11.88
N LEU A 49 -10.62 -5.27 -10.97
CA LEU A 49 -10.87 -5.17 -9.53
C LEU A 49 -10.53 -3.78 -8.99
N LYS A 50 -11.52 -3.15 -8.36
CA LYS A 50 -11.41 -1.78 -7.83
C LYS A 50 -10.83 -1.78 -6.42
N ILE A 51 -9.52 -2.07 -6.28
CA ILE A 51 -8.81 -2.12 -4.99
C ILE A 51 -9.08 -0.86 -4.13
N PRO A 52 -9.01 0.38 -4.65
CA PRO A 52 -9.29 1.57 -3.84
C PRO A 52 -10.67 1.55 -3.19
N LYS A 53 -11.69 1.07 -3.90
CA LYS A 53 -13.05 0.96 -3.36
C LYS A 53 -13.17 -0.07 -2.23
N ILE A 54 -12.45 -1.19 -2.36
CA ILE A 54 -12.40 -2.24 -1.34
C ILE A 54 -11.71 -1.70 -0.09
N LEU A 55 -10.54 -1.05 -0.26
CA LEU A 55 -9.80 -0.44 0.83
C LEU A 55 -10.64 0.61 1.55
N LYS A 56 -11.30 1.52 0.83
CA LYS A 56 -12.17 2.54 1.42
C LYS A 56 -13.28 1.96 2.30
N LYS A 57 -13.90 0.86 1.86
CA LYS A 57 -14.93 0.17 2.65
C LYS A 57 -14.34 -0.52 3.89
N ALA A 58 -13.19 -1.18 3.71
CA ALA A 58 -12.55 -1.96 4.78
C ALA A 58 -12.01 -1.06 5.89
N THR A 59 -11.49 0.11 5.56
CA THR A 59 -10.76 0.99 6.51
C THR A 59 -11.56 2.18 7.03
N ARG A 60 -12.81 2.37 6.57
CA ARG A 60 -13.63 3.54 6.95
C ARG A 60 -13.84 3.76 8.44
N ASN A 61 -13.74 2.69 9.24
CA ASN A 61 -13.93 2.71 10.69
C ASN A 61 -12.61 2.46 11.44
N PHE A 62 -11.47 2.49 10.74
CA PHE A 62 -10.19 2.35 11.39
C PHE A 62 -9.81 3.65 12.09
N ASP A 63 -9.29 3.52 13.30
CA ASP A 63 -8.78 4.61 14.11
C ASP A 63 -7.29 4.38 14.41
N GLY A 64 -6.58 5.47 14.71
CA GLY A 64 -5.16 5.42 15.03
C GLY A 64 -4.23 5.28 13.83
N GLY A 65 -2.96 4.98 14.10
CA GLY A 65 -1.91 4.90 13.09
C GLY A 65 -1.73 3.49 12.51
N TYR A 66 -1.76 3.38 11.20
CA TYR A 66 -1.54 2.11 10.51
C TYR A 66 -0.89 2.27 9.14
N VAL A 67 -0.12 1.25 8.78
CA VAL A 67 0.28 0.99 7.38
C VAL A 67 -0.12 -0.43 7.05
N ILE A 68 -0.88 -0.59 5.98
CA ILE A 68 -1.40 -1.89 5.54
C ILE A 68 -0.80 -2.21 4.18
N SER A 69 -0.10 -3.32 4.08
CA SER A 69 0.33 -3.88 2.82
C SER A 69 -0.41 -5.18 2.53
N GLY A 70 -0.69 -5.43 1.26
CA GLY A 70 -1.35 -6.65 0.85
C GLY A 70 -1.08 -7.02 -0.58
N MET A 71 -1.20 -8.31 -0.86
CA MET A 71 -1.11 -8.89 -2.20
C MET A 71 -2.36 -9.73 -2.44
N LEU A 72 -2.96 -9.55 -3.60
CA LEU A 72 -4.11 -10.32 -4.05
C LEU A 72 -3.64 -11.55 -4.84
N GLY A 73 -4.42 -12.62 -4.78
CA GLY A 73 -4.05 -13.90 -5.40
C GLY A 73 -3.77 -13.85 -6.90
N HIS A 74 -4.27 -12.85 -7.62
CA HIS A 74 -3.98 -12.66 -9.05
C HIS A 74 -2.72 -11.83 -9.32
N GLY A 75 -2.05 -11.30 -8.27
CA GLY A 75 -0.76 -10.60 -8.37
C GLY A 75 -0.79 -9.09 -8.23
N ASP A 76 -1.95 -8.44 -8.08
CA ASP A 76 -2.02 -7.04 -7.70
C ASP A 76 -1.61 -6.87 -6.23
N ALA A 77 -0.98 -5.75 -5.90
CA ALA A 77 -0.58 -5.43 -4.52
C ALA A 77 -0.93 -3.98 -4.17
N PHE A 78 -0.91 -3.67 -2.88
CA PHE A 78 -1.12 -2.31 -2.40
C PHE A 78 -0.34 -2.04 -1.11
N LEU A 79 -0.08 -0.77 -0.86
CA LEU A 79 0.46 -0.23 0.39
C LEU A 79 -0.38 1.00 0.75
N MET A 80 -1.12 0.95 1.87
CA MET A 80 -2.00 2.02 2.32
C MET A 80 -1.50 2.60 3.65
N ARG A 81 -1.56 3.92 3.79
CA ARG A 81 -1.20 4.65 5.01
C ARG A 81 -2.43 5.29 5.66
N ASP A 82 -2.41 5.42 6.97
CA ASP A 82 -3.45 6.07 7.76
C ASP A 82 -3.66 7.55 7.38
N PRO A 83 -4.87 8.13 7.62
CA PRO A 83 -5.21 9.49 7.21
C PRO A 83 -4.38 10.60 7.88
N ASN A 84 -3.88 10.36 9.09
CA ASN A 84 -3.06 11.31 9.84
C ASN A 84 -1.56 11.12 9.60
N GLY A 85 -1.16 10.10 8.82
CA GLY A 85 0.25 9.80 8.58
C GLY A 85 1.05 9.49 9.84
N ILE A 86 0.40 8.86 10.85
CA ILE A 86 1.02 8.53 12.14
C ILE A 86 2.17 7.55 11.92
N ARG A 87 1.93 6.49 11.12
CA ARG A 87 2.97 5.50 10.80
C ARG A 87 3.68 5.87 9.49
N PRO A 88 5.01 5.74 9.44
CA PRO A 88 5.76 6.01 8.22
C PRO A 88 5.59 4.89 7.20
N ALA A 89 5.57 5.27 5.92
CA ALA A 89 5.55 4.33 4.80
C ALA A 89 6.27 4.93 3.60
N TYR A 90 7.30 4.26 3.15
CA TYR A 90 8.14 4.68 2.03
C TYR A 90 8.12 3.66 0.91
N TYR A 91 8.35 4.11 -0.31
CA TYR A 91 8.50 3.24 -1.46
C TYR A 91 9.51 3.78 -2.46
N PHE A 92 10.07 2.89 -3.22
CA PHE A 92 10.87 3.17 -4.40
C PHE A 92 10.37 2.29 -5.54
N GLN A 93 10.43 2.80 -6.74
CA GLN A 93 10.09 2.06 -7.95
C GLN A 93 11.02 2.41 -9.10
N ASN A 94 11.32 1.42 -9.91
CA ASN A 94 12.00 1.55 -11.18
C ASN A 94 11.34 0.62 -12.22
N ASP A 95 11.99 0.38 -13.35
CA ASP A 95 11.45 -0.47 -14.40
C ASP A 95 11.43 -1.96 -14.04
N GLU A 96 12.22 -2.39 -13.06
CA GLU A 96 12.38 -3.79 -12.68
C GLU A 96 11.51 -4.17 -11.47
N PHE A 97 11.42 -3.31 -10.45
CA PHE A 97 10.75 -3.64 -9.20
C PHE A 97 10.11 -2.43 -8.50
N VAL A 98 9.24 -2.75 -7.55
CA VAL A 98 8.71 -1.83 -6.55
C VAL A 98 9.07 -2.38 -5.18
N VAL A 99 9.63 -1.56 -4.32
CA VAL A 99 9.93 -1.90 -2.93
C VAL A 99 9.23 -0.94 -1.99
N ALA A 100 8.76 -1.45 -0.85
CA ALA A 100 8.15 -0.66 0.20
C ALA A 100 8.72 -1.05 1.57
N ALA A 101 8.87 -0.06 2.44
CA ALA A 101 9.35 -0.25 3.81
C ALA A 101 8.74 0.81 4.75
N SER A 102 8.79 0.55 6.04
CA SER A 102 8.47 1.52 7.09
C SER A 102 9.58 2.55 7.30
N GLU A 103 10.79 2.26 6.86
CA GLU A 103 11.96 3.11 7.04
C GLU A 103 12.64 3.40 5.70
N ARG A 104 12.89 4.67 5.39
CA ARG A 104 13.61 5.10 4.19
C ARG A 104 15.02 4.50 4.10
N PRO A 105 15.84 4.51 5.18
CA PRO A 105 17.18 3.94 5.15
C PRO A 105 17.23 2.45 4.78
N ALA A 106 16.18 1.70 5.06
CA ALA A 106 16.11 0.29 4.68
C ALA A 106 16.10 0.13 3.15
N ILE A 107 15.37 0.99 2.45
CA ILE A 107 15.34 1.00 0.97
C ILE A 107 16.69 1.47 0.43
N GLN A 108 17.23 2.57 0.96
CA GLN A 108 18.48 3.16 0.51
C GLN A 108 19.65 2.17 0.64
N THR A 109 19.78 1.51 1.79
CA THR A 109 20.90 0.61 2.07
C THR A 109 20.81 -0.69 1.25
N VAL A 110 19.62 -1.30 1.15
CA VAL A 110 19.47 -2.60 0.48
C VAL A 110 19.54 -2.49 -1.04
N PHE A 111 19.02 -1.39 -1.59
CA PHE A 111 18.89 -1.21 -3.04
C PHE A 111 19.85 -0.17 -3.61
N ASN A 112 20.73 0.41 -2.76
CA ASN A 112 21.67 1.49 -3.13
C ASN A 112 20.97 2.64 -3.85
N VAL A 113 19.85 3.12 -3.27
CA VAL A 113 19.00 4.16 -3.85
C VAL A 113 19.30 5.50 -3.16
N PRO A 114 19.54 6.60 -3.91
CA PRO A 114 19.66 7.93 -3.35
C PRO A 114 18.41 8.37 -2.58
N PHE A 115 18.60 9.23 -1.58
CA PHE A 115 17.53 9.73 -0.71
C PHE A 115 16.35 10.32 -1.49
N GLU A 116 16.61 11.13 -2.49
CA GLU A 116 15.64 11.86 -3.30
C GLU A 116 14.76 10.96 -4.18
N HIS A 117 15.15 9.69 -4.36
CA HIS A 117 14.37 8.73 -5.15
C HIS A 117 13.42 7.89 -4.29
N VAL A 118 13.55 7.94 -2.97
CA VAL A 118 12.65 7.24 -2.06
C VAL A 118 11.46 8.14 -1.72
N ASN A 119 10.29 7.72 -2.15
CA ASN A 119 9.05 8.46 -1.98
C ASN A 119 8.30 8.02 -0.73
N GLU A 120 7.58 8.95 -0.13
CA GLU A 120 6.67 8.68 0.97
C GLU A 120 5.25 8.40 0.45
N VAL A 121 4.55 7.45 1.07
CA VAL A 121 3.11 7.26 0.82
C VAL A 121 2.36 8.37 1.53
N LEU A 122 1.55 9.11 0.79
CA LEU A 122 0.77 10.23 1.33
C LEU A 122 -0.24 9.76 2.39
N PRO A 123 -0.51 10.56 3.44
CA PRO A 123 -1.58 10.26 4.40
C PRO A 123 -2.92 10.00 3.72
N GLY A 124 -3.65 8.97 4.17
CA GLY A 124 -4.94 8.58 3.59
C GLY A 124 -4.89 7.94 2.20
N HIS A 125 -3.69 7.77 1.63
CA HIS A 125 -3.51 7.22 0.28
C HIS A 125 -3.05 5.78 0.30
N ALA A 126 -3.22 5.14 -0.86
CA ALA A 126 -2.63 3.84 -1.14
C ALA A 126 -1.85 3.86 -2.46
N LEU A 127 -0.66 3.30 -2.43
CA LEU A 127 0.08 2.90 -3.62
C LEU A 127 -0.52 1.58 -4.12
N ILE A 128 -1.14 1.61 -5.28
CA ILE A 128 -1.68 0.43 -5.95
C ILE A 128 -0.68 -0.04 -7.00
N ILE A 129 -0.35 -1.31 -6.96
CA ILE A 129 0.62 -1.96 -7.84
C ILE A 129 -0.11 -3.06 -8.59
N LYS A 130 -0.31 -2.88 -9.88
CA LYS A 130 -0.94 -3.90 -10.73
C LYS A 130 0.05 -5.01 -11.05
N LYS A 131 -0.45 -6.22 -11.30
CA LYS A 131 0.36 -7.36 -11.79
C LYS A 131 1.21 -7.00 -13.00
N SER A 132 0.73 -6.10 -13.86
CA SER A 132 1.47 -5.57 -15.01
C SER A 132 2.70 -4.73 -14.63
N GLY A 133 2.87 -4.41 -13.35
CA GLY A 133 3.91 -3.50 -12.84
C GLY A 133 3.51 -2.02 -12.88
N LYS A 134 2.33 -1.68 -13.40
CA LYS A 134 1.83 -0.31 -13.36
C LYS A 134 1.49 0.09 -11.93
N THR A 135 2.00 1.23 -11.50
CA THR A 135 1.73 1.80 -10.16
C THR A 135 0.82 3.02 -10.25
N SER A 136 0.09 3.29 -9.20
CA SER A 136 -0.68 4.54 -9.05
C SER A 136 -0.93 4.85 -7.58
N MET A 137 -0.74 6.11 -7.19
CA MET A 137 -1.16 6.63 -5.89
C MET A 137 -2.65 7.00 -5.95
N LYS A 138 -3.44 6.52 -5.00
CA LYS A 138 -4.88 6.78 -4.94
C LYS A 138 -5.28 7.20 -3.53
N GLU A 139 -6.06 8.29 -3.44
CA GLU A 139 -6.72 8.67 -2.20
C GLU A 139 -7.79 7.63 -1.85
N ILE A 140 -7.71 7.10 -0.64
CA ILE A 140 -8.63 6.10 -0.09
C ILE A 140 -9.54 6.74 0.95
N LEU A 141 -8.94 7.48 1.89
CA LEU A 141 -9.60 8.30 2.89
C LEU A 141 -9.08 9.73 2.75
N PRO A 142 -9.89 10.76 3.06
CA PRO A 142 -9.38 12.12 3.10
C PRO A 142 -8.17 12.23 4.04
N ALA A 143 -7.12 12.89 3.58
CA ALA A 143 -5.99 13.19 4.44
C ALA A 143 -6.43 14.17 5.55
N GLU A 144 -5.97 13.91 6.76
CA GLU A 144 -6.20 14.74 7.94
C GLU A 144 -4.93 15.47 8.36
N GLU A 145 -4.97 16.14 9.51
CA GLU A 145 -3.79 16.78 10.09
C GLU A 145 -2.67 15.76 10.32
N LEU A 146 -1.46 16.09 9.88
CA LEU A 146 -0.29 15.22 10.04
C LEU A 146 0.07 15.07 11.53
N LYS A 147 0.05 13.84 12.03
CA LYS A 147 0.37 13.48 13.42
C LYS A 147 1.47 12.43 13.46
N ALA A 148 2.63 12.76 12.92
CA ALA A 148 3.75 11.82 12.87
C ALA A 148 4.13 11.29 14.26
N CYS A 149 4.32 9.98 14.37
CA CYS A 149 4.60 9.31 15.65
C CYS A 149 5.99 9.69 16.17
N SER A 150 6.06 10.29 17.34
CA SER A 150 7.33 10.66 17.99
C SER A 150 8.20 9.43 18.30
N PHE A 151 7.60 8.30 18.65
CA PHE A 151 8.34 7.06 18.90
C PHE A 151 9.04 6.54 17.65
N GLU A 152 8.41 6.63 16.48
CA GLU A 152 9.05 6.28 15.21
C GLU A 152 10.28 7.14 14.96
N ARG A 153 10.20 8.43 15.25
CA ARG A 153 11.28 9.39 15.04
C ARG A 153 12.42 9.30 16.06
N ILE A 154 12.12 8.88 17.29
CA ILE A 154 13.10 8.85 18.39
C ILE A 154 13.70 7.46 18.58
N TYR A 155 12.87 6.42 18.62
CA TYR A 155 13.30 5.06 18.98
C TYR A 155 13.51 4.13 17.78
N PHE A 156 12.66 4.23 16.76
CA PHE A 156 12.68 3.28 15.65
C PHE A 156 13.45 3.79 14.44
N SER A 157 13.55 5.12 14.29
CA SER A 157 14.33 5.69 13.19
C SER A 157 15.82 5.47 13.38
N ARG A 158 16.48 5.11 12.32
CA ARG A 158 17.93 4.95 12.32
C ARG A 158 18.62 6.30 12.23
N GLY A 159 19.80 6.42 12.87
CA GLY A 159 20.58 7.65 12.86
C GLY A 159 21.12 8.07 11.48
N ASN A 160 21.01 7.21 10.47
CA ASN A 160 21.38 7.49 9.09
C ASN A 160 20.20 7.98 8.21
N ASP A 161 19.00 8.18 8.78
CA ASP A 161 17.94 8.91 8.09
C ASP A 161 18.24 10.41 8.16
N ALA A 162 18.64 10.98 7.02
CA ALA A 162 19.09 12.38 6.95
C ALA A 162 18.01 13.37 7.36
N GLU A 163 16.73 13.13 7.05
CA GLU A 163 15.62 13.99 7.42
C GLU A 163 15.42 14.01 8.93
N ILE A 164 15.33 12.84 9.55
CA ILE A 164 15.15 12.70 10.99
C ILE A 164 16.38 13.20 11.76
N TYR A 165 17.58 12.96 11.23
CA TYR A 165 18.81 13.48 11.83
C TYR A 165 18.81 15.02 11.86
N ASN A 166 18.43 15.67 10.76
CA ASN A 166 18.37 17.14 10.67
C ASN A 166 17.29 17.72 11.59
N GLU A 167 16.12 17.10 11.68
CA GLU A 167 15.06 17.51 12.61
C GLU A 167 15.48 17.41 14.08
N ARG A 168 16.30 16.39 14.45
CA ARG A 168 16.81 16.25 15.82
C ARG A 168 17.90 17.27 16.17
N LYS A 169 18.55 17.83 15.16
CA LYS A 169 19.64 18.79 15.34
C LYS A 169 19.14 20.24 15.42
N ALA A 170 17.94 20.51 14.92
CA ALA A 170 17.29 21.83 14.98
C ALA A 170 16.60 22.05 16.32
#